data_f6055466bb6eadf9255e8da177d69a11
#
_entry.id   f6055466bb6eadf9255e8da177d69a11
#
_cell.length_a   1.000
_cell.length_b   1.000
_cell.length_c   1.000
_cell.angle_alpha   90.00
_cell.angle_beta   90.00
_cell.angle_gamma   90.00
#
_symmetry.space_group_name_H-M   'P 1'
#
loop_
_entity.id
_entity.type
_entity.pdbx_description
1 polymer ?
#
loop_
_entity_poly.entity_id
_entity_poly.type
_entity_poly.pdbx_seq_one_letter_code
_entity_poly.pdbx_strand_id
1 'polypeptide(L)'
;IRDRYVLTTHIDKGHVHNHIIFCAVNFVDHHKYNSNKRSYYGIRNMSDKLCRENGLSVVVPGKGSKGKSYAEYQAEKTGTSWKGKLKTTVDALIPQVSSFEELLTRLQAAGYEIKPGKYVSCRAPGQERFTRLKTLGADYTEEAVRERIAGRRTKVAKAPREQRGV
;
A
#
# COMPACT_ATOMS: atom_id res chain seq x y z
N ILE A 1 -15.60 -28.41 15.33
CA ILE A 1 -16.55 -27.30 15.21
C ILE A 1 -17.94 -27.94 15.21
N ARG A 2 -18.71 -27.72 16.28
CA ARG A 2 -20.12 -28.17 16.39
C ARG A 2 -21.10 -27.13 15.85
N ASP A 3 -20.58 -26.21 15.01
CA ASP A 3 -21.34 -25.09 14.49
C ASP A 3 -21.79 -25.38 13.07
N ARG A 4 -22.96 -24.89 12.70
CA ARG A 4 -23.42 -24.93 11.31
C ARG A 4 -22.66 -23.86 10.52
N TYR A 5 -22.11 -24.25 9.38
CA TYR A 5 -21.40 -23.34 8.50
C TYR A 5 -21.77 -23.59 7.03
N VAL A 6 -21.58 -22.57 6.23
CA VAL A 6 -21.65 -22.65 4.77
C VAL A 6 -20.27 -22.26 4.22
N LEU A 7 -19.74 -23.10 3.36
CA LEU A 7 -18.51 -22.83 2.62
C LEU A 7 -18.86 -22.66 1.14
N THR A 8 -18.49 -21.51 0.58
CA THR A 8 -18.66 -21.23 -0.85
C THR A 8 -17.32 -20.91 -1.47
N THR A 9 -17.08 -21.44 -2.67
CA THR A 9 -15.87 -21.17 -3.46
C THR A 9 -16.24 -20.28 -4.64
N HIS A 10 -15.55 -19.17 -4.80
CA HIS A 10 -15.69 -18.25 -5.92
C HIS A 10 -14.46 -18.36 -6.83
N ILE A 11 -14.69 -18.37 -8.13
CA ILE A 11 -13.67 -18.45 -9.18
C ILE A 11 -13.68 -17.22 -10.10
N ASP A 12 -14.31 -16.13 -9.63
CA ASP A 12 -14.39 -14.87 -10.35
C ASP A 12 -13.09 -14.05 -10.24
N LYS A 13 -12.94 -13.03 -11.10
CA LYS A 13 -11.84 -12.04 -11.07
C LYS A 13 -10.43 -12.61 -11.14
N GLY A 14 -10.23 -13.79 -11.71
CA GLY A 14 -8.92 -14.36 -11.95
C GLY A 14 -8.20 -14.93 -10.72
N HIS A 15 -8.93 -15.19 -9.64
CA HIS A 15 -8.42 -15.90 -8.47
C HIS A 15 -9.51 -16.72 -7.79
N VAL A 16 -9.12 -17.83 -7.18
CA VAL A 16 -10.01 -18.66 -6.38
C VAL A 16 -9.99 -18.19 -4.94
N HIS A 17 -11.16 -17.99 -4.34
CA HIS A 17 -11.27 -17.65 -2.92
C HIS A 17 -12.52 -18.27 -2.29
N ASN A 18 -12.45 -18.50 -0.99
CA ASN A 18 -13.51 -19.13 -0.24
C ASN A 18 -14.14 -18.16 0.75
N HIS A 19 -15.45 -18.22 0.89
CA HIS A 19 -16.18 -17.58 1.97
C HIS A 19 -16.70 -18.65 2.93
N ILE A 20 -16.42 -18.45 4.21
CA ILE A 20 -16.92 -19.29 5.30
C ILE A 20 -17.89 -18.45 6.12
N ILE A 21 -19.15 -18.84 6.13
CA ILE A 21 -20.20 -18.20 6.93
C ILE A 21 -20.61 -19.20 8.00
N PHE A 22 -20.54 -18.79 9.25
CA PHE A 22 -20.93 -19.63 10.38
C PHE A 22 -21.76 -18.85 11.40
N CYS A 23 -22.57 -19.57 12.17
CA CYS A 23 -23.34 -18.98 13.25
C CYS A 23 -22.40 -18.51 14.37
N ALA A 24 -22.49 -17.24 14.75
CA ALA A 24 -21.63 -16.67 15.81
C ALA A 24 -22.01 -17.18 17.22
N VAL A 25 -23.12 -17.86 17.36
CA VAL A 25 -23.57 -18.49 18.61
C VAL A 25 -23.61 -20.00 18.40
N ASN A 26 -22.92 -20.72 19.28
CA ASN A 26 -22.97 -22.17 19.31
C ASN A 26 -24.37 -22.62 19.73
N PHE A 27 -24.99 -23.51 18.97
CA PHE A 27 -26.37 -23.97 19.26
C PHE A 27 -26.45 -25.05 20.34
N VAL A 28 -25.31 -25.57 20.84
CA VAL A 28 -25.25 -26.59 21.91
C VAL A 28 -25.14 -25.94 23.28
N ASP A 29 -24.21 -25.01 23.44
CA ASP A 29 -23.89 -24.36 24.72
C ASP A 29 -24.24 -22.86 24.75
N HIS A 30 -24.77 -22.33 23.65
CA HIS A 30 -25.18 -20.94 23.49
C HIS A 30 -24.06 -19.90 23.68
N HIS A 31 -22.79 -20.33 23.70
CA HIS A 31 -21.66 -19.43 23.78
C HIS A 31 -21.41 -18.71 22.45
N LYS A 32 -21.15 -17.41 22.56
CA LYS A 32 -20.81 -16.59 21.39
C LYS A 32 -19.35 -16.78 20.99
N TYR A 33 -19.07 -16.89 19.70
CA TYR A 33 -17.72 -16.88 19.16
C TYR A 33 -16.98 -15.60 19.56
N ASN A 34 -15.85 -15.76 20.22
CA ASN A 34 -15.02 -14.64 20.67
C ASN A 34 -13.97 -14.31 19.59
N SER A 35 -14.27 -13.30 18.79
CA SER A 35 -13.34 -12.78 17.79
C SER A 35 -12.32 -11.86 18.45
N ASN A 36 -11.06 -12.27 18.48
CA ASN A 36 -9.94 -11.51 19.00
C ASN A 36 -8.67 -11.74 18.14
N LYS A 37 -7.58 -11.02 18.45
CA LYS A 37 -6.31 -11.17 17.71
C LYS A 37 -5.78 -12.61 17.69
N ARG A 38 -5.95 -13.37 18.78
CA ARG A 38 -5.48 -14.76 18.85
C ARG A 38 -6.26 -15.66 17.90
N SER A 39 -7.59 -15.54 17.85
CA SER A 39 -8.41 -16.30 16.89
C SER A 39 -8.12 -15.91 15.44
N TYR A 40 -7.92 -14.62 15.17
CA TYR A 40 -7.51 -14.14 13.84
C TYR A 40 -6.20 -14.77 13.36
N TYR A 41 -5.15 -14.72 14.20
CA TYR A 41 -3.88 -15.34 13.85
C TYR A 41 -3.95 -16.86 13.78
N GLY A 42 -4.79 -17.49 14.62
CA GLY A 42 -5.04 -18.93 14.57
C GLY A 42 -5.62 -19.38 13.22
N ILE A 43 -6.65 -18.68 12.73
CA ILE A 43 -7.26 -18.94 11.42
C ILE A 43 -6.24 -18.74 10.31
N ARG A 44 -5.48 -17.63 10.35
CA ARG A 44 -4.46 -17.33 9.35
C ARG A 44 -3.37 -18.41 9.31
N ASN A 45 -2.83 -18.78 10.47
CA ASN A 45 -1.79 -19.80 10.55
C ASN A 45 -2.27 -21.17 10.04
N MET A 46 -3.52 -21.52 10.32
CA MET A 46 -4.14 -22.75 9.80
C MET A 46 -4.28 -22.70 8.28
N SER A 47 -4.75 -21.57 7.74
CA SER A 47 -4.82 -21.36 6.29
C SER A 47 -3.44 -21.47 5.64
N ASP A 48 -2.44 -20.78 6.19
CA ASP A 48 -1.08 -20.81 5.69
C ASP A 48 -0.47 -22.23 5.74
N LYS A 49 -0.79 -23.01 6.79
CA LYS A 49 -0.37 -24.40 6.92
C LYS A 49 -0.96 -25.26 5.83
N LEU A 50 -2.29 -25.21 5.63
CA LEU A 50 -3.00 -25.95 4.60
C LEU A 50 -2.49 -25.59 3.20
N CYS A 51 -2.24 -24.33 2.92
CA CYS A 51 -1.66 -23.89 1.65
C CYS A 51 -0.30 -24.55 1.41
N ARG A 52 0.61 -24.53 2.40
CA ARG A 52 1.94 -25.16 2.26
C ARG A 52 1.85 -26.67 2.05
N GLU A 53 0.99 -27.36 2.79
CA GLU A 53 0.79 -28.81 2.67
C GLU A 53 0.27 -29.22 1.29
N ASN A 54 -0.42 -28.32 0.61
CA ASN A 54 -0.96 -28.54 -0.74
C ASN A 54 -0.17 -27.84 -1.86
N GLY A 55 1.04 -27.36 -1.59
CA GLY A 55 1.88 -26.70 -2.60
C GLY A 55 1.39 -25.35 -3.08
N LEU A 56 0.44 -24.71 -2.35
CA LEU A 56 -0.11 -23.42 -2.69
C LEU A 56 0.72 -22.27 -2.11
N SER A 57 0.70 -21.12 -2.77
CA SER A 57 1.41 -19.92 -2.32
C SER A 57 0.83 -19.36 -1.01
N VAL A 58 1.70 -18.91 -0.12
CA VAL A 58 1.34 -18.23 1.13
C VAL A 58 1.73 -16.77 1.05
N VAL A 59 0.83 -15.88 1.50
CA VAL A 59 1.11 -14.45 1.57
C VAL A 59 2.05 -14.16 2.73
N VAL A 60 3.31 -13.89 2.44
CA VAL A 60 4.26 -13.40 3.43
C VAL A 60 3.97 -11.93 3.71
N PRO A 61 3.72 -11.53 4.98
CA PRO A 61 3.54 -10.13 5.32
C PRO A 61 4.78 -9.32 4.96
N GLY A 62 4.61 -8.26 4.17
CA GLY A 62 5.70 -7.34 3.89
C GLY A 62 6.20 -6.64 5.16
N LYS A 63 7.51 -6.48 5.32
CA LYS A 63 8.09 -5.73 6.43
C LYS A 63 7.63 -4.27 6.35
N GLY A 64 6.76 -3.86 7.27
CA GLY A 64 6.61 -2.45 7.67
C GLY A 64 5.87 -1.50 6.72
N SER A 65 5.25 -1.91 5.63
CA SER A 65 4.42 -1.01 4.84
C SER A 65 2.97 -0.99 5.37
N LYS A 66 2.47 0.17 5.73
CA LYS A 66 1.04 0.36 5.95
C LYS A 66 0.32 0.02 4.63
N GLY A 67 -0.66 -0.87 4.69
CA GLY A 67 -1.49 -1.20 3.53
C GLY A 67 -2.14 0.07 2.96
N LYS A 68 -2.31 0.11 1.65
CA LYS A 68 -3.08 1.18 0.99
C LYS A 68 -4.56 0.94 1.23
N SER A 69 -5.33 2.02 1.43
CA SER A 69 -6.79 1.91 1.39
C SER A 69 -7.26 1.51 -0.01
N TYR A 70 -8.43 0.89 -0.12
CA TYR A 70 -9.01 0.53 -1.42
C TYR A 70 -9.14 1.74 -2.35
N ALA A 71 -9.56 2.89 -1.82
CA ALA A 71 -9.66 4.14 -2.57
C ALA A 71 -8.29 4.60 -3.12
N GLU A 72 -7.23 4.52 -2.32
CA GLU A 72 -5.87 4.86 -2.76
C GLU A 72 -5.34 3.87 -3.81
N TYR A 73 -5.66 2.58 -3.66
CA TYR A 73 -5.33 1.56 -4.65
C TYR A 73 -6.03 1.82 -5.99
N GLN A 74 -7.32 2.12 -5.98
CA GLN A 74 -8.07 2.44 -7.19
C GLN A 74 -7.57 3.73 -7.85
N ALA A 75 -7.33 4.79 -7.07
CA ALA A 75 -6.80 6.05 -7.59
C ALA A 75 -5.40 5.86 -8.22
N GLU A 76 -4.57 4.98 -7.67
CA GLU A 76 -3.26 4.64 -8.28
C GLU A 76 -3.45 3.86 -9.59
N LYS A 77 -4.40 2.92 -9.64
CA LYS A 77 -4.71 2.14 -10.84
C LYS A 77 -5.25 2.99 -11.98
N THR A 78 -6.09 3.98 -11.66
CA THR A 78 -6.68 4.91 -12.64
C THR A 78 -5.80 6.12 -12.95
N GLY A 79 -4.62 6.26 -12.34
CA GLY A 79 -3.73 7.41 -12.53
C GLY A 79 -4.22 8.70 -11.87
N THR A 80 -5.29 8.66 -11.07
CA THR A 80 -5.88 9.83 -10.40
C THR A 80 -5.25 10.13 -9.03
N SER A 81 -4.36 9.25 -8.54
CA SER A 81 -3.71 9.40 -7.24
C SER A 81 -2.87 10.69 -7.16
N TRP A 82 -3.18 11.57 -6.20
CA TRP A 82 -2.39 12.77 -5.92
C TRP A 82 -0.94 12.47 -5.59
N LYS A 83 -0.68 11.41 -4.82
CA LYS A 83 0.69 10.96 -4.52
C LYS A 83 1.39 10.43 -5.77
N GLY A 84 0.67 9.74 -6.65
CA GLY A 84 1.19 9.26 -7.92
C GLY A 84 1.62 10.43 -8.82
N LYS A 85 0.73 11.41 -9.01
CA LYS A 85 1.02 12.63 -9.78
C LYS A 85 2.22 13.38 -9.24
N LEU A 86 2.25 13.63 -7.91
CA LEU A 86 3.38 14.32 -7.28
C LEU A 86 4.70 13.57 -7.46
N LYS A 87 4.71 12.22 -7.35
CA LYS A 87 5.91 11.41 -7.64
C LYS A 87 6.40 11.61 -9.06
N THR A 88 5.50 11.49 -10.03
CA THR A 88 5.83 11.65 -11.45
C THR A 88 6.42 13.04 -11.72
N THR A 89 5.81 14.09 -11.16
CA THR A 89 6.32 15.47 -11.31
C THR A 89 7.70 15.63 -10.67
N VAL A 90 7.91 15.16 -9.45
CA VAL A 90 9.23 15.21 -8.77
C VAL A 90 10.28 14.45 -9.59
N ASP A 91 9.96 13.23 -10.04
CA ASP A 91 10.88 12.40 -10.82
C ASP A 91 11.27 13.05 -12.16
N ALA A 92 10.33 13.75 -12.81
CA ALA A 92 10.57 14.47 -14.04
C ALA A 92 11.42 15.74 -13.86
N LEU A 93 11.33 16.39 -12.71
CA LEU A 93 12.05 17.62 -12.41
C LEU A 93 13.48 17.37 -11.90
N ILE A 94 13.73 16.27 -11.18
CA ILE A 94 15.07 15.97 -10.62
C ILE A 94 16.20 16.11 -11.64
N PRO A 95 16.13 15.56 -12.89
CA PRO A 95 17.22 15.70 -13.84
C PRO A 95 17.38 17.12 -14.42
N GLN A 96 16.44 18.03 -14.15
CA GLN A 96 16.41 19.38 -14.71
C GLN A 96 16.83 20.46 -13.70
N VAL A 97 17.20 20.08 -12.49
CA VAL A 97 17.50 20.99 -11.38
C VAL A 97 18.87 20.70 -10.79
N SER A 98 19.52 21.73 -10.29
CA SER A 98 20.86 21.66 -9.69
C SER A 98 20.79 21.62 -8.15
N SER A 99 19.66 22.01 -7.55
CA SER A 99 19.48 22.06 -6.10
C SER A 99 18.07 21.67 -5.67
N PHE A 100 17.92 21.33 -4.40
CA PHE A 100 16.62 21.02 -3.81
C PHE A 100 15.70 22.25 -3.78
N GLU A 101 16.26 23.42 -3.55
CA GLU A 101 15.57 24.70 -3.54
C GLU A 101 15.01 25.04 -4.92
N GLU A 102 15.77 24.77 -5.98
CA GLU A 102 15.32 24.92 -7.36
C GLU A 102 14.19 23.94 -7.68
N LEU A 103 14.27 22.70 -7.17
CA LEU A 103 13.17 21.73 -7.30
C LEU A 103 11.87 22.26 -6.70
N LEU A 104 11.94 22.88 -5.51
CA LEU A 104 10.76 23.45 -4.86
C LEU A 104 10.18 24.61 -5.69
N THR A 105 11.03 25.48 -6.21
CA THR A 105 10.62 26.58 -7.08
C THR A 105 9.94 26.07 -8.36
N ARG A 106 10.48 25.02 -8.98
CA ARG A 106 9.89 24.39 -10.16
C ARG A 106 8.55 23.69 -9.85
N LEU A 107 8.42 23.07 -8.67
CA LEU A 107 7.15 22.51 -8.22
C LEU A 107 6.09 23.61 -8.02
N GLN A 108 6.48 24.77 -7.48
CA GLN A 108 5.56 25.92 -7.38
C GLN A 108 5.14 26.44 -8.75
N ALA A 109 6.08 26.54 -9.68
CA ALA A 109 5.75 26.92 -11.08
C ALA A 109 4.84 25.89 -11.76
N ALA A 110 4.91 24.61 -11.39
CA ALA A 110 4.01 23.56 -11.83
C ALA A 110 2.63 23.57 -11.11
N GLY A 111 2.36 24.59 -10.28
CA GLY A 111 1.08 24.80 -9.60
C GLY A 111 0.96 24.11 -8.24
N TYR A 112 2.04 23.52 -7.71
CA TYR A 112 2.01 22.95 -6.37
C TYR A 112 2.22 24.04 -5.31
N GLU A 113 1.41 24.01 -4.26
CA GLU A 113 1.64 24.82 -3.08
C GLU A 113 2.65 24.11 -2.16
N ILE A 114 3.69 24.82 -1.75
CA ILE A 114 4.76 24.27 -0.90
C ILE A 114 4.62 24.85 0.51
N LYS A 115 4.56 23.95 1.49
CA LYS A 115 4.63 24.33 2.92
C LYS A 115 5.94 23.85 3.49
N PRO A 116 6.89 24.79 3.79
CA PRO A 116 8.13 24.47 4.47
C PRO A 116 7.86 24.08 5.93
N GLY A 117 8.76 23.31 6.54
CA GLY A 117 8.69 22.87 7.92
C GLY A 117 9.68 21.76 8.17
N LYS A 118 9.61 21.08 9.32
CA LYS A 118 10.50 19.93 9.62
C LYS A 118 10.50 18.89 8.47
N TYR A 119 9.41 18.82 7.71
CA TYR A 119 9.30 18.02 6.48
C TYR A 119 8.54 18.84 5.45
N VAL A 120 9.11 18.98 4.27
CA VAL A 120 8.47 19.67 3.17
C VAL A 120 7.19 18.93 2.77
N SER A 121 6.12 19.71 2.62
CA SER A 121 4.80 19.22 2.24
C SER A 121 4.32 19.96 0.99
N CYS A 122 3.72 19.22 0.07
CA CYS A 122 3.20 19.76 -1.18
C CYS A 122 1.71 19.49 -1.29
N ARG A 123 0.99 20.42 -1.93
CA ARG A 123 -0.43 20.30 -2.24
C ARG A 123 -0.65 20.64 -3.71
N ALA A 124 -1.29 19.74 -4.45
CA ALA A 124 -1.66 19.98 -5.84
C ALA A 124 -2.93 20.86 -5.93
N PRO A 125 -3.14 21.56 -7.03
CA PRO A 125 -4.41 22.26 -7.28
C PRO A 125 -5.60 21.29 -7.16
N GLY A 126 -6.64 21.69 -6.41
CA GLY A 126 -7.81 20.85 -6.13
C GLY A 126 -7.64 19.78 -5.05
N GLN A 127 -6.48 19.67 -4.44
CA GLN A 127 -6.25 18.79 -3.32
C GLN A 127 -6.51 19.54 -1.99
N GLU A 128 -7.29 18.95 -1.08
CA GLU A 128 -7.57 19.57 0.23
C GLU A 128 -6.38 19.50 1.20
N ARG A 129 -5.67 18.36 1.22
CA ARG A 129 -4.65 18.07 2.23
C ARG A 129 -3.25 18.10 1.67
N PHE A 130 -2.32 18.67 2.44
CA PHE A 130 -0.90 18.61 2.12
C PHE A 130 -0.36 17.18 2.22
N THR A 131 0.47 16.80 1.26
CA THR A 131 1.20 15.54 1.23
C THR A 131 2.67 15.80 1.55
N ARG A 132 3.20 15.18 2.61
CA ARG A 132 4.62 15.27 2.96
C ARG A 132 5.44 14.47 1.96
N LEU A 133 6.52 15.02 1.43
CA LEU A 133 7.39 14.32 0.47
C LEU A 133 7.85 12.95 1.00
N LYS A 134 8.26 12.87 2.26
CA LYS A 134 8.67 11.59 2.88
C LYS A 134 7.59 10.49 2.85
N THR A 135 6.30 10.84 2.78
CA THR A 135 5.22 9.83 2.72
C THR A 135 5.06 9.20 1.33
N LEU A 136 5.75 9.75 0.34
CA LEU A 136 5.81 9.18 -1.00
C LEU A 136 6.71 7.94 -1.05
N GLY A 137 7.66 7.81 -0.13
CA GLY A 137 8.60 6.69 -0.03
C GLY A 137 10.00 7.14 0.37
N ALA A 138 10.88 6.16 0.60
CA ALA A 138 12.25 6.42 1.03
C ALA A 138 13.07 7.27 0.04
N ASP A 139 12.76 7.19 -1.25
CA ASP A 139 13.47 7.94 -2.31
C ASP A 139 13.00 9.39 -2.45
N TYR A 140 12.03 9.81 -1.62
CA TYR A 140 11.43 11.16 -1.63
C TYR A 140 11.63 11.89 -0.30
N THR A 141 12.48 11.41 0.57
CA THR A 141 12.97 12.22 1.71
C THR A 141 13.84 13.34 1.17
N GLU A 142 13.99 14.43 1.92
CA GLU A 142 14.81 15.57 1.48
C GLU A 142 16.25 15.14 1.16
N GLU A 143 16.85 14.33 2.06
CA GLU A 143 18.20 13.80 1.88
C GLU A 143 18.30 12.95 0.61
N ALA A 144 17.35 12.03 0.41
CA ALA A 144 17.34 11.16 -0.76
C ALA A 144 17.15 11.94 -2.08
N VAL A 145 16.33 12.98 -2.06
CA VAL A 145 16.13 13.85 -3.25
C VAL A 145 17.38 14.66 -3.53
N ARG A 146 18.06 15.22 -2.50
CA ARG A 146 19.34 15.91 -2.67
C ARG A 146 20.43 15.00 -3.24
N GLU A 147 20.52 13.74 -2.75
CA GLU A 147 21.43 12.73 -3.29
C GLU A 147 21.13 12.37 -4.75
N ARG A 148 19.86 12.31 -5.12
CA ARG A 148 19.43 12.03 -6.50
C ARG A 148 19.76 13.18 -7.44
N ILE A 149 19.58 14.43 -7.02
CA ILE A 149 19.96 15.64 -7.77
C ILE A 149 21.48 15.65 -7.96
N ALA A 150 22.25 15.31 -6.92
CA ALA A 150 23.70 15.24 -6.99
C ALA A 150 24.24 14.02 -7.80
N GLY A 151 23.37 13.18 -8.36
CA GLY A 151 23.76 11.98 -9.11
C GLY A 151 24.35 10.85 -8.26
N ARG A 152 24.35 10.97 -6.93
CA ARG A 152 24.91 9.97 -5.99
C ARG A 152 23.96 8.80 -5.69
N ARG A 153 22.69 8.92 -6.06
CA ARG A 153 21.66 7.90 -5.81
C ARG A 153 20.75 7.75 -7.01
N THR A 154 20.56 6.52 -7.44
CA THR A 154 19.53 6.18 -8.41
C THR A 154 18.24 5.79 -7.66
N LYS A 155 17.08 6.05 -8.27
CA LYS A 155 15.80 5.59 -7.73
C LYS A 155 15.78 4.06 -7.66
N VAL A 156 15.47 3.52 -6.48
CA VAL A 156 15.34 2.07 -6.33
C VAL A 156 14.16 1.60 -7.19
N ALA A 157 14.47 0.80 -8.21
CA ALA A 157 13.45 0.19 -9.05
C ALA A 157 12.52 -0.65 -8.16
N LYS A 158 11.22 -0.45 -8.32
CA LYS A 158 10.24 -1.29 -7.63
C LYS A 158 10.41 -2.70 -8.15
N ALA A 159 10.77 -3.65 -7.28
CA ALA A 159 10.86 -5.04 -7.65
C ALA A 159 9.60 -5.47 -8.41
N PRO A 160 9.72 -6.20 -9.53
CA PRO A 160 8.57 -6.72 -10.24
C PRO A 160 7.69 -7.45 -9.23
N ARG A 161 6.40 -7.16 -9.22
CA ARG A 161 5.47 -8.01 -8.49
C ARG A 161 5.55 -9.37 -9.18
N GLU A 162 6.08 -10.37 -8.50
CA GLU A 162 5.92 -11.75 -8.92
C GLU A 162 4.45 -11.95 -9.26
N GLN A 163 4.17 -12.22 -10.52
CA GLN A 163 2.84 -12.59 -10.96
C GLN A 163 2.51 -13.84 -10.16
N ARG A 164 1.58 -13.71 -9.23
CA ARG A 164 1.07 -14.86 -8.49
C ARG A 164 0.51 -15.80 -9.54
N GLY A 165 1.19 -16.90 -9.75
CA GLY A 165 0.71 -17.96 -10.62
C GLY A 165 -0.70 -18.34 -10.21
N VAL A 166 -1.49 -18.61 -11.23
CA VAL A 166 -2.87 -19.11 -11.17
C VAL A 166 -2.90 -20.43 -10.40
#